data_eab64e64df1e2fb93d188bc33792388a
#
_entry.id   eab64e64df1e2fb93d188bc33792388a
#
_cell.length_a   1.000
_cell.length_b   1.000
_cell.length_c   1.000
_cell.angle_alpha   90.00
_cell.angle_beta   90.00
_cell.angle_gamma   90.00
#
_symmetry.space_group_name_H-M   'P 1'
#
loop_
_entity.id
_entity.type
_entity.pdbx_description
1 polymer ?
#
loop_
_entity_poly.entity_id
_entity_poly.type
_entity_poly.pdbx_seq_one_letter_code
_entity_poly.pdbx_strand_id
1 'polypeptide(L)'
;HGKDSIAVDALTDSGFAPAPPKDGFDIIPMWVADMNFPTVPTVPEAIIKRTQHPFYGYFSPSEEYFDKIIRWHETRNHVTGLTKECIGYENSVLGGVISALTSFASPGDKVLLHSPTYIGFTNSLRNNGFDIVLSPLIQDENGVWRMDYEDMDKKLRENNIHAVILCSPHNPCGRVWERQELEKAMEIYRANDCIVISDEIWSDILLDGHK
;
A
#
# COMPACT_ATOMS: atom_id res chain seq x y z
N HIS A 1 15.47 -18.84 10.61
CA HIS A 1 16.47 -19.25 9.62
C HIS A 1 16.06 -20.54 8.93
N GLY A 2 16.35 -20.67 7.62
CA GLY A 2 16.09 -21.89 6.86
C GLY A 2 14.60 -22.21 6.67
N LYS A 3 13.75 -21.19 6.61
CA LYS A 3 12.31 -21.27 6.34
C LYS A 3 11.88 -20.34 5.20
N ASP A 4 12.83 -19.95 4.37
CA ASP A 4 12.65 -19.09 3.21
C ASP A 4 12.12 -17.67 3.57
N SER A 5 12.41 -17.20 4.80
CA SER A 5 12.07 -15.85 5.22
C SER A 5 13.03 -14.86 4.58
N ILE A 6 12.52 -14.03 3.68
CA ILE A 6 13.33 -13.00 3.00
C ILE A 6 14.00 -12.04 4.00
N ALA A 7 13.35 -11.74 5.11
CA ALA A 7 13.85 -10.83 6.13
C ALA A 7 15.17 -11.32 6.77
N VAL A 8 15.37 -12.62 6.85
CA VAL A 8 16.48 -13.26 7.59
C VAL A 8 17.38 -14.05 6.67
N ASP A 9 16.81 -14.80 5.72
CA ASP A 9 17.53 -15.79 4.92
C ASP A 9 18.13 -15.19 3.63
N ALA A 10 17.65 -14.01 3.19
CA ALA A 10 18.10 -13.33 1.96
C ALA A 10 19.09 -12.17 2.19
N LEU A 11 19.69 -12.06 3.38
CA LEU A 11 20.58 -10.94 3.72
C LEU A 11 21.87 -10.88 2.87
N THR A 12 22.21 -11.94 2.16
CA THR A 12 23.42 -12.01 1.32
C THR A 12 23.13 -12.08 -0.18
N ASP A 13 21.86 -12.20 -0.58
CA ASP A 13 21.54 -12.69 -1.92
C ASP A 13 21.27 -11.65 -2.99
N SER A 14 21.22 -10.37 -2.66
CA SER A 14 20.92 -9.37 -3.69
C SER A 14 21.34 -7.96 -3.31
N GLY A 15 21.56 -7.10 -4.31
CA GLY A 15 21.73 -5.66 -4.10
C GLY A 15 20.49 -4.95 -3.50
N PHE A 16 19.46 -5.69 -3.12
CA PHE A 16 18.24 -5.21 -2.46
C PHE A 16 18.30 -5.37 -0.93
N ALA A 17 18.91 -6.45 -0.44
CA ALA A 17 19.04 -6.71 0.99
C ALA A 17 20.10 -5.79 1.64
N PRO A 18 19.88 -5.33 2.89
CA PRO A 18 20.90 -4.61 3.63
C PRO A 18 22.10 -5.52 3.92
N ALA A 19 23.23 -4.89 4.22
CA ALA A 19 24.40 -5.64 4.68
C ALA A 19 24.08 -6.44 5.95
N PRO A 20 24.70 -7.62 6.12
CA PRO A 20 24.57 -8.38 7.37
C PRO A 20 25.04 -7.58 8.57
N PRO A 21 24.62 -7.90 9.79
CA PRO A 21 25.09 -7.24 10.99
C PRO A 21 26.62 -7.43 11.12
N LYS A 22 27.26 -6.53 11.86
CA LYS A 22 28.67 -6.64 12.20
C LYS A 22 28.91 -7.92 13.03
N ASP A 23 30.13 -8.45 12.95
CA ASP A 23 30.52 -9.61 13.71
C ASP A 23 30.23 -9.42 15.21
N GLY A 24 29.64 -10.41 15.83
CA GLY A 24 29.29 -10.41 17.26
C GLY A 24 27.91 -9.82 17.58
N PHE A 25 27.13 -9.40 16.57
CA PHE A 25 25.75 -8.93 16.75
C PHE A 25 24.73 -9.90 16.17
N ASP A 26 23.60 -10.02 16.84
CA ASP A 26 22.45 -10.78 16.33
C ASP A 26 21.75 -10.06 15.19
N ILE A 27 21.13 -10.86 14.29
CA ILE A 27 20.28 -10.31 13.23
C ILE A 27 18.97 -9.84 13.83
N ILE A 28 18.69 -8.54 13.69
CA ILE A 28 17.38 -7.94 14.01
C ILE A 28 16.78 -7.42 12.69
N PRO A 29 15.91 -8.19 12.02
CA PRO A 29 15.35 -7.78 10.74
C PRO A 29 14.35 -6.62 10.93
N MET A 30 14.62 -5.51 10.25
CA MET A 30 13.77 -4.30 10.27
C MET A 30 13.59 -3.68 8.87
N TRP A 31 13.92 -4.40 7.80
CA TRP A 31 13.96 -3.87 6.44
C TRP A 31 12.83 -4.35 5.55
N VAL A 32 12.20 -5.45 5.90
CA VAL A 32 11.02 -6.01 5.24
C VAL A 32 9.86 -5.97 6.24
N ALA A 33 8.69 -5.58 5.75
CA ALA A 33 7.45 -5.55 6.52
C ALA A 33 6.91 -6.98 6.75
N ASP A 34 7.68 -7.79 7.46
CA ASP A 34 7.36 -9.17 7.81
C ASP A 34 7.28 -9.30 9.34
N MET A 35 6.30 -10.05 9.82
CA MET A 35 6.09 -10.21 11.25
C MET A 35 7.09 -11.22 11.84
N ASN A 36 7.77 -10.83 12.92
CA ASN A 36 8.71 -11.70 13.63
C ASN A 36 8.05 -12.60 14.68
N PHE A 37 6.73 -12.71 14.68
CA PHE A 37 5.95 -13.57 15.57
C PHE A 37 4.90 -14.35 14.77
N PRO A 38 4.46 -15.52 15.27
CA PRO A 38 3.50 -16.36 14.56
C PRO A 38 2.12 -15.68 14.45
N THR A 39 1.41 -15.98 13.37
CA THR A 39 0.00 -15.59 13.23
C THR A 39 -0.87 -16.33 14.25
N VAL A 40 -2.13 -15.86 14.38
CA VAL A 40 -3.11 -16.51 15.28
C VAL A 40 -3.37 -17.96 14.85
N PRO A 41 -3.55 -18.91 15.79
CA PRO A 41 -3.68 -20.34 15.49
C PRO A 41 -4.80 -20.70 14.53
N THR A 42 -5.88 -19.93 14.52
CA THR A 42 -7.05 -20.15 13.65
C THR A 42 -6.73 -20.05 12.16
N VAL A 43 -5.69 -19.30 11.77
CA VAL A 43 -5.29 -19.17 10.36
C VAL A 43 -4.67 -20.47 9.83
N PRO A 44 -3.61 -21.03 10.46
CA PRO A 44 -3.07 -22.32 9.99
C PRO A 44 -4.09 -23.46 10.10
N GLU A 45 -4.95 -23.48 11.11
CA GLU A 45 -6.03 -24.48 11.23
C GLU A 45 -6.98 -24.42 10.02
N ALA A 46 -7.40 -23.23 9.61
CA ALA A 46 -8.27 -23.06 8.44
C ALA A 46 -7.57 -23.51 7.13
N ILE A 47 -6.28 -23.21 6.97
CA ILE A 47 -5.49 -23.63 5.83
C ILE A 47 -5.36 -25.17 5.79
N ILE A 48 -5.02 -25.80 6.91
CA ILE A 48 -4.91 -27.26 7.03
C ILE A 48 -6.27 -27.90 6.67
N LYS A 49 -7.36 -27.41 7.22
CA LYS A 49 -8.70 -27.89 6.90
C LYS A 49 -9.01 -27.78 5.40
N ARG A 50 -8.63 -26.67 4.77
CA ARG A 50 -8.84 -26.47 3.32
C ARG A 50 -8.00 -27.45 2.49
N THR A 51 -6.77 -27.75 2.88
CA THR A 51 -5.89 -28.67 2.16
C THR A 51 -6.35 -30.13 2.21
N GLN A 52 -7.19 -30.50 3.18
CA GLN A 52 -7.81 -31.82 3.23
C GLN A 52 -8.78 -32.08 2.07
N HIS A 53 -9.20 -31.03 1.36
CA HIS A 53 -9.90 -31.13 0.09
C HIS A 53 -8.89 -30.87 -1.05
N PRO A 54 -8.32 -31.91 -1.66
CA PRO A 54 -7.12 -31.80 -2.50
C PRO A 54 -7.40 -31.37 -3.94
N PHE A 55 -8.40 -30.56 -4.18
CA PHE A 55 -8.73 -29.98 -5.47
C PHE A 55 -8.40 -28.48 -5.47
N TYR A 56 -7.45 -28.07 -6.31
CA TYR A 56 -6.89 -26.73 -6.39
C TYR A 56 -7.14 -26.10 -7.77
N GLY A 57 -8.33 -26.33 -8.33
CA GLY A 57 -8.72 -25.78 -9.59
C GLY A 57 -9.24 -24.36 -9.51
N TYR A 58 -10.06 -23.99 -10.49
CA TYR A 58 -10.72 -22.68 -10.52
C TYR A 58 -11.64 -22.50 -9.31
N PHE A 59 -11.70 -21.29 -8.79
CA PHE A 59 -12.59 -20.93 -7.68
C PHE A 59 -13.27 -19.59 -7.94
N SER A 60 -14.35 -19.35 -7.23
CA SER A 60 -14.96 -18.03 -7.10
C SER A 60 -14.97 -17.64 -5.62
N PRO A 61 -14.71 -16.38 -5.29
CA PRO A 61 -14.89 -15.90 -3.92
C PRO A 61 -16.30 -16.22 -3.41
N SER A 62 -16.40 -16.71 -2.19
CA SER A 62 -17.70 -17.01 -1.56
C SER A 62 -18.40 -15.74 -1.10
N GLU A 63 -19.73 -15.80 -0.92
CA GLU A 63 -20.48 -14.69 -0.30
C GLU A 63 -19.89 -14.35 1.09
N GLU A 64 -19.48 -15.37 1.85
CA GLU A 64 -18.85 -15.17 3.16
C GLU A 64 -17.56 -14.33 3.08
N TYR A 65 -16.78 -14.42 2.00
CA TYR A 65 -15.60 -13.60 1.78
C TYR A 65 -15.97 -12.11 1.74
N PHE A 66 -16.98 -11.76 0.96
CA PHE A 66 -17.45 -10.38 0.85
C PHE A 66 -18.07 -9.88 2.16
N ASP A 67 -18.89 -10.70 2.81
CA ASP A 67 -19.52 -10.37 4.09
C ASP A 67 -18.48 -10.05 5.18
N LYS A 68 -17.37 -10.81 5.24
CA LYS A 68 -16.30 -10.55 6.21
C LYS A 68 -15.59 -9.23 5.95
N ILE A 69 -15.35 -8.86 4.69
CA ILE A 69 -14.75 -7.59 4.32
C ILE A 69 -15.69 -6.43 4.69
N ILE A 70 -16.95 -6.52 4.29
CA ILE A 70 -17.98 -5.51 4.61
C ILE A 70 -18.06 -5.31 6.13
N ARG A 71 -18.21 -6.41 6.89
CA ARG A 71 -18.26 -6.37 8.33
C ARG A 71 -17.01 -5.75 8.97
N TRP A 72 -15.82 -6.03 8.43
CA TRP A 72 -14.58 -5.43 8.92
C TRP A 72 -14.64 -3.91 8.81
N HIS A 73 -15.00 -3.41 7.64
CA HIS A 73 -15.11 -1.97 7.40
C HIS A 73 -16.22 -1.31 8.24
N GLU A 74 -17.36 -1.96 8.39
CA GLU A 74 -18.45 -1.47 9.24
C GLU A 74 -18.02 -1.35 10.71
N THR A 75 -17.40 -2.39 11.24
CA THR A 75 -17.10 -2.46 12.68
C THR A 75 -15.82 -1.72 13.06
N ARG A 76 -14.83 -1.65 12.19
CA ARG A 76 -13.53 -1.05 12.46
C ARG A 76 -13.43 0.38 11.95
N ASN A 77 -13.93 0.63 10.74
CA ASN A 77 -13.76 1.89 10.05
C ASN A 77 -15.04 2.71 9.98
N HIS A 78 -16.16 2.21 10.52
CA HIS A 78 -17.48 2.85 10.52
C HIS A 78 -17.98 3.20 9.10
N VAL A 79 -17.56 2.44 8.09
CA VAL A 79 -18.02 2.59 6.71
C VAL A 79 -19.38 1.93 6.57
N THR A 80 -20.35 2.65 6.02
CA THR A 80 -21.70 2.14 5.76
C THR A 80 -22.02 2.12 4.27
N GLY A 81 -22.91 1.23 3.86
CA GLY A 81 -23.36 1.14 2.46
C GLY A 81 -22.39 0.43 1.52
N LEU A 82 -21.35 -0.22 2.04
CA LEU A 82 -20.47 -1.07 1.24
C LEU A 82 -21.21 -2.34 0.84
N THR A 83 -21.16 -2.70 -0.45
CA THR A 83 -21.75 -3.94 -0.99
C THR A 83 -20.70 -4.77 -1.70
N LYS A 84 -21.01 -6.01 -2.04
CA LYS A 84 -20.05 -6.89 -2.74
C LYS A 84 -19.62 -6.36 -4.10
N GLU A 85 -20.45 -5.57 -4.75
CA GLU A 85 -20.15 -4.94 -6.03
C GLU A 85 -19.06 -3.87 -5.93
N CYS A 86 -18.79 -3.39 -4.70
CA CYS A 86 -17.70 -2.46 -4.40
C CYS A 86 -16.36 -3.16 -4.14
N ILE A 87 -16.33 -4.50 -4.15
CA ILE A 87 -15.17 -5.30 -3.72
C ILE A 87 -14.65 -6.12 -4.89
N GLY A 88 -13.42 -5.82 -5.32
CA GLY A 88 -12.68 -6.63 -6.28
C GLY A 88 -11.73 -7.61 -5.57
N TYR A 89 -11.53 -8.79 -6.16
CA TYR A 89 -10.51 -9.73 -5.70
C TYR A 89 -9.21 -9.52 -6.48
N GLU A 90 -8.12 -9.30 -5.75
CA GLU A 90 -6.79 -9.19 -6.31
C GLU A 90 -5.78 -10.03 -5.52
N ASN A 91 -4.72 -10.49 -6.16
CA ASN A 91 -3.70 -11.31 -5.51
C ASN A 91 -2.79 -10.51 -4.56
N SER A 92 -2.69 -9.20 -4.79
CA SER A 92 -1.89 -8.29 -3.97
C SER A 92 -2.39 -6.86 -4.09
N VAL A 93 -2.05 -6.01 -3.13
CA VAL A 93 -2.37 -4.58 -3.19
C VAL A 93 -1.73 -3.92 -4.41
N LEU A 94 -0.48 -4.24 -4.75
CA LEU A 94 0.16 -3.71 -5.96
C LEU A 94 -0.55 -4.15 -7.25
N GLY A 95 -1.04 -5.40 -7.29
CA GLY A 95 -1.92 -5.88 -8.37
C GLY A 95 -3.17 -5.02 -8.46
N GLY A 96 -3.85 -4.78 -7.34
CA GLY A 96 -5.04 -3.94 -7.26
C GLY A 96 -4.80 -2.49 -7.71
N VAL A 97 -3.66 -1.91 -7.34
CA VAL A 97 -3.26 -0.56 -7.81
C VAL A 97 -3.16 -0.52 -9.33
N ILE A 98 -2.51 -1.50 -9.95
CA ILE A 98 -2.36 -1.55 -11.41
C ILE A 98 -3.70 -1.84 -12.09
N SER A 99 -4.51 -2.75 -11.57
CA SER A 99 -5.85 -3.02 -12.07
C SER A 99 -6.75 -1.78 -12.03
N ALA A 100 -6.69 -1.02 -10.95
CA ALA A 100 -7.41 0.25 -10.85
C ALA A 100 -6.89 1.27 -11.87
N LEU A 101 -5.57 1.47 -11.97
CA LEU A 101 -4.97 2.40 -12.92
C LEU A 101 -5.35 2.09 -14.36
N THR A 102 -5.26 0.83 -14.78
CA THR A 102 -5.59 0.43 -16.16
C THR A 102 -7.06 0.62 -16.52
N SER A 103 -7.93 0.84 -15.54
CA SER A 103 -9.33 1.18 -15.78
C SER A 103 -9.55 2.65 -16.14
N PHE A 104 -8.60 3.54 -15.82
CA PHE A 104 -8.73 4.98 -15.99
C PHE A 104 -7.57 5.64 -16.75
N ALA A 105 -6.45 4.93 -16.90
CA ALA A 105 -5.24 5.42 -17.53
C ALA A 105 -4.65 4.39 -18.51
N SER A 106 -3.81 4.84 -19.41
CA SER A 106 -3.15 4.03 -20.44
C SER A 106 -1.63 4.02 -20.24
N PRO A 107 -0.92 2.99 -20.72
CA PRO A 107 0.54 3.04 -20.77
C PRO A 107 1.05 4.33 -21.43
N GLY A 108 2.04 4.98 -20.79
CA GLY A 108 2.54 6.30 -21.17
C GLY A 108 1.90 7.45 -20.38
N ASP A 109 0.76 7.23 -19.73
CA ASP A 109 0.19 8.24 -18.83
C ASP A 109 1.04 8.41 -17.58
N LYS A 110 1.03 9.64 -17.07
CA LYS A 110 1.79 10.02 -15.87
C LYS A 110 0.97 9.81 -14.61
N VAL A 111 1.63 9.26 -13.60
CA VAL A 111 1.05 9.04 -12.27
C VAL A 111 1.85 9.83 -11.24
N LEU A 112 1.17 10.61 -10.40
CA LEU A 112 1.83 11.35 -9.33
C LEU A 112 1.99 10.48 -8.08
N LEU A 113 3.19 10.50 -7.51
CA LEU A 113 3.53 9.92 -6.22
C LEU A 113 4.17 10.97 -5.31
N HIS A 114 3.95 10.85 -4.01
CA HIS A 114 4.67 11.64 -3.01
C HIS A 114 5.99 10.96 -2.63
N SER A 115 7.12 11.66 -2.77
CA SER A 115 8.44 11.09 -2.45
C SER A 115 9.01 11.63 -1.13
N PRO A 116 9.78 10.79 -0.36
CA PRO A 116 10.10 9.39 -0.64
C PRO A 116 8.85 8.51 -0.69
N THR A 117 8.87 7.46 -1.50
CA THR A 117 7.72 6.59 -1.73
C THR A 117 8.10 5.11 -1.66
N TYR A 118 7.11 4.25 -1.51
CA TYR A 118 7.35 2.82 -1.52
C TYR A 118 7.83 2.34 -2.89
N ILE A 119 8.95 1.61 -2.90
CA ILE A 119 9.59 1.11 -4.12
C ILE A 119 8.66 0.19 -4.95
N GLY A 120 7.71 -0.48 -4.30
CA GLY A 120 6.69 -1.29 -4.97
C GLY A 120 5.85 -0.49 -5.95
N PHE A 121 5.48 0.76 -5.61
CA PHE A 121 4.73 1.62 -6.54
C PHE A 121 5.56 1.96 -7.77
N THR A 122 6.80 2.42 -7.57
CA THR A 122 7.66 2.83 -8.69
C THR A 122 7.97 1.66 -9.62
N ASN A 123 8.24 0.49 -9.08
CA ASN A 123 8.51 -0.71 -9.86
C ASN A 123 7.26 -1.19 -10.62
N SER A 124 6.11 -1.25 -9.94
CA SER A 124 4.86 -1.68 -10.57
C SER A 124 4.42 -0.73 -11.68
N LEU A 125 4.53 0.58 -11.47
CA LEU A 125 4.20 1.57 -12.51
C LEU A 125 5.10 1.42 -13.73
N ARG A 126 6.42 1.40 -13.55
CA ARG A 126 7.38 1.24 -14.66
C ARG A 126 7.18 -0.06 -15.43
N ASN A 127 6.97 -1.18 -14.71
CA ASN A 127 6.77 -2.49 -15.33
C ASN A 127 5.47 -2.57 -16.14
N ASN A 128 4.51 -1.69 -15.88
CA ASN A 128 3.25 -1.60 -16.61
C ASN A 128 3.17 -0.39 -17.57
N GLY A 129 4.32 0.27 -17.79
CA GLY A 129 4.44 1.32 -18.81
C GLY A 129 3.91 2.68 -18.40
N PHE A 130 3.68 2.94 -17.12
CA PHE A 130 3.29 4.26 -16.62
C PHE A 130 4.51 5.14 -16.32
N ASP A 131 4.42 6.42 -16.63
CA ASP A 131 5.42 7.41 -16.28
C ASP A 131 5.17 7.94 -14.85
N ILE A 132 6.25 8.24 -14.13
CA ILE A 132 6.17 8.65 -12.72
C ILE A 132 6.56 10.11 -12.59
N VAL A 133 5.71 10.88 -11.95
CA VAL A 133 6.02 12.24 -11.50
C VAL A 133 6.03 12.27 -9.98
N LEU A 134 7.15 12.73 -9.42
CA LEU A 134 7.33 12.78 -7.96
C LEU A 134 7.04 14.19 -7.44
N SER A 135 6.16 14.30 -6.43
CA SER A 135 6.01 15.48 -5.62
C SER A 135 6.71 15.23 -4.28
N PRO A 136 7.87 15.87 -4.03
CA PRO A 136 8.62 15.67 -2.81
C PRO A 136 7.83 16.14 -1.58
N LEU A 137 7.82 15.30 -0.54
CA LEU A 137 7.40 15.73 0.78
C LEU A 137 8.42 16.69 1.37
N ILE A 138 7.98 17.63 2.15
CA ILE A 138 8.80 18.59 2.89
C ILE A 138 8.75 18.28 4.38
N GLN A 139 9.74 18.68 5.12
CA GLN A 139 9.69 18.63 6.59
C GLN A 139 9.36 20.00 7.15
N ASP A 140 8.42 20.03 8.10
CA ASP A 140 8.15 21.24 8.87
C ASP A 140 9.25 21.52 9.92
N GLU A 141 9.10 22.59 10.66
CA GLU A 141 10.08 23.02 11.70
C GLU A 141 10.32 21.96 12.80
N ASN A 142 9.40 21.01 12.96
CA ASN A 142 9.48 19.92 13.91
C ASN A 142 10.02 18.62 13.28
N GLY A 143 10.41 18.66 12.00
CA GLY A 143 10.88 17.50 11.26
C GLY A 143 9.75 16.56 10.81
N VAL A 144 8.50 16.98 10.90
CA VAL A 144 7.34 16.18 10.47
C VAL A 144 7.16 16.32 8.95
N TRP A 145 7.03 15.19 8.29
CA TRP A 145 6.79 15.15 6.85
C TRP A 145 5.40 15.73 6.51
N ARG A 146 5.38 16.61 5.50
CA ARG A 146 4.18 17.29 5.01
C ARG A 146 4.11 17.20 3.48
N MET A 147 2.90 17.24 2.92
CA MET A 147 2.72 17.40 1.49
C MET A 147 3.06 18.84 1.07
N ASP A 148 3.81 18.98 -0.01
CA ASP A 148 4.01 20.27 -0.67
C ASP A 148 2.86 20.50 -1.65
N TYR A 149 1.82 21.18 -1.20
CA TYR A 149 0.60 21.38 -1.98
C TYR A 149 0.80 22.27 -3.21
N GLU A 150 1.75 23.20 -3.15
CA GLU A 150 2.06 24.06 -4.30
C GLU A 150 2.80 23.28 -5.39
N ASP A 151 3.80 22.52 -5.01
CA ASP A 151 4.53 21.62 -5.93
C ASP A 151 3.61 20.57 -6.53
N MET A 152 2.74 19.98 -5.71
CA MET A 152 1.75 18.98 -6.14
C MET A 152 0.81 19.55 -7.21
N ASP A 153 0.15 20.68 -6.94
CA ASP A 153 -0.78 21.32 -7.87
C ASP A 153 -0.07 21.74 -9.17
N LYS A 154 1.11 22.33 -9.04
CA LYS A 154 1.93 22.71 -10.19
C LYS A 154 2.24 21.52 -11.09
N LYS A 155 2.71 20.41 -10.50
CA LYS A 155 3.08 19.20 -11.26
C LYS A 155 1.89 18.53 -11.93
N LEU A 156 0.74 18.49 -11.26
CA LEU A 156 -0.49 17.96 -11.84
C LEU A 156 -0.85 18.73 -13.11
N ARG A 157 -0.84 20.06 -13.06
CA ARG A 157 -1.19 20.92 -14.20
C ARG A 157 -0.15 20.88 -15.32
N GLU A 158 1.14 21.09 -14.99
CA GLU A 158 2.21 21.17 -16.00
C GLU A 158 2.42 19.85 -16.75
N ASN A 159 2.11 18.72 -16.13
CA ASN A 159 2.26 17.40 -16.71
C ASN A 159 0.96 16.77 -17.17
N ASN A 160 -0.18 17.46 -17.02
CA ASN A 160 -1.50 16.94 -17.37
C ASN A 160 -1.76 15.57 -16.73
N ILE A 161 -1.61 15.49 -15.39
CA ILE A 161 -1.72 14.24 -14.63
C ILE A 161 -3.14 14.10 -14.12
N HIS A 162 -3.75 12.93 -14.38
CA HIS A 162 -5.10 12.58 -13.95
C HIS A 162 -5.17 11.35 -13.04
N ALA A 163 -4.02 10.84 -12.60
CA ALA A 163 -3.94 9.70 -11.69
C ALA A 163 -2.91 9.94 -10.58
N VAL A 164 -3.29 9.63 -9.36
CA VAL A 164 -2.45 9.81 -8.16
C VAL A 164 -2.55 8.56 -7.30
N ILE A 165 -1.42 8.11 -6.74
CA ILE A 165 -1.41 7.11 -5.67
C ILE A 165 -1.14 7.84 -4.35
N LEU A 166 -2.11 7.78 -3.45
CA LEU A 166 -2.03 8.32 -2.10
C LEU A 166 -1.85 7.16 -1.11
N CYS A 167 -0.76 7.16 -0.36
CA CYS A 167 -0.46 6.15 0.65
C CYS A 167 -0.70 6.71 2.07
N SER A 168 -1.55 6.04 2.85
CA SER A 168 -1.84 6.41 4.24
C SER A 168 -2.18 5.16 5.07
N PRO A 169 -1.40 4.79 6.08
CA PRO A 169 -0.11 5.35 6.51
C PRO A 169 0.95 5.34 5.42
N HIS A 170 1.71 6.43 5.33
CA HIS A 170 2.66 6.63 4.24
C HIS A 170 3.98 5.88 4.47
N ASN A 171 4.34 5.04 3.53
CA ASN A 171 5.62 4.34 3.49
C ASN A 171 6.60 5.07 2.53
N PRO A 172 7.82 5.46 2.97
CA PRO A 172 8.53 5.04 4.18
C PRO A 172 8.47 6.03 5.36
N CYS A 173 7.78 7.15 5.25
CA CYS A 173 7.84 8.22 6.26
C CYS A 173 7.05 7.92 7.54
N GLY A 174 6.21 6.87 7.57
CA GLY A 174 5.40 6.51 8.72
C GLY A 174 4.32 7.54 9.07
N ARG A 175 3.92 8.39 8.11
CA ARG A 175 2.90 9.42 8.32
C ARG A 175 1.50 8.83 8.20
N VAL A 176 0.69 9.03 9.23
CA VAL A 176 -0.78 8.99 9.12
C VAL A 176 -1.20 10.42 8.82
N TRP A 177 -1.77 10.65 7.65
CA TRP A 177 -2.19 11.99 7.24
C TRP A 177 -3.38 12.45 8.08
N GLU A 178 -3.31 13.68 8.58
CA GLU A 178 -4.41 14.28 9.31
C GLU A 178 -5.57 14.62 8.36
N ARG A 179 -6.80 14.65 8.91
CA ARG A 179 -7.98 14.93 8.12
C ARG A 179 -7.86 16.21 7.28
N GLN A 180 -7.33 17.27 7.87
CA GLN A 180 -7.16 18.56 7.17
C GLN A 180 -6.14 18.46 6.03
N GLU A 181 -5.08 17.64 6.20
CA GLU A 181 -4.10 17.38 5.15
C GLU A 181 -4.75 16.65 3.97
N LEU A 182 -5.55 15.63 4.27
CA LEU A 182 -6.29 14.87 3.25
C LEU A 182 -7.32 15.74 2.53
N GLU A 183 -8.10 16.53 3.26
CA GLU A 183 -9.11 17.44 2.68
C GLU A 183 -8.45 18.40 1.68
N LYS A 184 -7.33 19.01 2.06
CA LYS A 184 -6.59 19.91 1.18
C LYS A 184 -6.00 19.20 -0.04
N ALA A 185 -5.45 18.00 0.13
CA ALA A 185 -4.97 17.19 -0.98
C ALA A 185 -6.10 16.84 -1.96
N MET A 186 -7.26 16.41 -1.43
CA MET A 186 -8.41 16.04 -2.25
C MET A 186 -9.01 17.25 -3.00
N GLU A 187 -8.96 18.46 -2.44
CA GLU A 187 -9.34 19.69 -3.15
C GLU A 187 -8.46 19.91 -4.39
N ILE A 188 -7.16 19.73 -4.24
CA ILE A 188 -6.21 19.90 -5.34
C ILE A 188 -6.39 18.79 -6.40
N TYR A 189 -6.52 17.53 -5.98
CA TYR A 189 -6.77 16.43 -6.92
C TYR A 189 -8.07 16.64 -7.70
N ARG A 190 -9.13 17.08 -7.05
CA ARG A 190 -10.41 17.40 -7.70
C ARG A 190 -10.27 18.57 -8.68
N ALA A 191 -9.54 19.62 -8.30
CA ALA A 191 -9.32 20.78 -9.18
C ALA A 191 -8.53 20.44 -10.46
N ASN A 192 -7.77 19.33 -10.42
CA ASN A 192 -6.99 18.81 -11.55
C ASN A 192 -7.61 17.56 -12.21
N ASP A 193 -8.86 17.24 -11.90
CA ASP A 193 -9.60 16.09 -12.44
C ASP A 193 -8.84 14.76 -12.28
N CYS A 194 -8.29 14.55 -11.08
CA CYS A 194 -7.50 13.36 -10.78
C CYS A 194 -8.33 12.25 -10.16
N ILE A 195 -8.12 11.03 -10.65
CA ILE A 195 -8.49 9.81 -9.95
C ILE A 195 -7.44 9.53 -8.87
N VAL A 196 -7.90 9.27 -7.65
CA VAL A 196 -7.03 8.96 -6.50
C VAL A 196 -7.16 7.49 -6.16
N ILE A 197 -6.03 6.77 -6.17
CA ILE A 197 -5.94 5.41 -5.66
C ILE A 197 -5.33 5.50 -4.26
N SER A 198 -6.14 5.17 -3.26
CA SER A 198 -5.70 5.20 -1.85
C SER A 198 -5.17 3.84 -1.44
N ASP A 199 -3.89 3.77 -1.13
CA ASP A 199 -3.27 2.58 -0.52
C ASP A 199 -3.30 2.73 1.00
N GLU A 200 -4.08 1.89 1.65
CA GLU A 200 -4.34 1.88 3.08
C GLU A 200 -3.91 0.55 3.72
N ILE A 201 -2.96 -0.16 3.18
CA ILE A 201 -2.52 -1.49 3.64
C ILE A 201 -2.11 -1.52 5.11
N TRP A 202 -1.65 -0.40 5.65
CA TRP A 202 -1.23 -0.27 7.05
C TRP A 202 -2.29 0.33 7.97
N SER A 203 -3.51 0.59 7.50
CA SER A 203 -4.55 1.32 8.26
C SER A 203 -4.98 0.65 9.56
N ASP A 204 -4.83 -0.67 9.68
CA ASP A 204 -5.16 -1.43 10.90
C ASP A 204 -4.00 -1.49 11.92
N ILE A 205 -2.82 -0.95 11.58
CA ILE A 205 -1.61 -0.98 12.44
C ILE A 205 -1.19 0.46 12.71
N LEU A 206 -1.99 1.13 13.49
CA LEU A 206 -1.73 2.51 13.92
C LEU A 206 -1.24 2.54 15.38
N LEU A 207 -0.35 3.49 15.66
CA LEU A 207 0.04 3.79 17.04
C LEU A 207 -1.06 4.59 17.74
N ASP A 208 -1.08 4.55 19.08
CA ASP A 208 -2.05 5.26 19.89
C ASP A 208 -2.12 6.76 19.54
N GLY A 209 -3.34 7.29 19.45
CA GLY A 209 -3.60 8.69 19.11
C GLY A 209 -3.85 8.98 17.63
N HIS A 210 -3.74 7.98 16.76
CA HIS A 210 -4.08 8.08 15.34
C HIS A 210 -5.38 7.31 15.03
N LYS A 211 -6.15 7.83 14.07
CA LYS A 211 -7.41 7.20 13.62
C LYS A 211 -7.46 7.21 12.09
#